data_5520fbef76b3b07f0d349af96affb523
#
_entry.id   5520fbef76b3b07f0d349af96affb523
#
_cell.length_a   1.000
_cell.length_b   1.000
_cell.length_c   1.000
_cell.angle_alpha   90.00
_cell.angle_beta   90.00
_cell.angle_gamma   90.00
#
_symmetry.space_group_name_H-M   'P 1'
#
loop_
_entity.id
_entity.type
_entity.pdbx_description
1 polymer ?
#
loop_
_entity_poly.entity_id
_entity_poly.type
_entity_poly.pdbx_seq_one_letter_code
_entity_poly.pdbx_strand_id
1 'polypeptide(L)'
;MFKELKRFEVSLPVYEMESHVSYQAIRQPSVFEGMILNLAVKYKNILGQFSLSQVCEKFKIEPFLIQKALSSLIDNEMLERCDTDLTTMQVRNLAVTALGKDLYDKNEMPSTNKNAELKCKFYPLINEFINDQAFKLKPYDAQAPFVLPPTLFDANIEHVNQMIRDMLEQATEKQFEWKKPNTNISEVNSQVSKTLAHHLPVRIALNNQGHLGYDAKGNSEVQQAFSTWLEQTNPEVVWEHILSKTFQ
;
A
#
# COMPACT_ATOMS: atom_id res chain seq x y z
N MET A 1 42.25 21.48 12.46
CA MET A 1 42.57 20.05 12.65
C MET A 1 41.56 19.50 13.65
N PHE A 2 40.81 18.46 13.32
CA PHE A 2 39.89 17.83 14.27
C PHE A 2 40.60 16.76 15.05
N LYS A 3 40.49 16.80 16.39
CA LYS A 3 41.01 15.75 17.26
C LYS A 3 39.88 14.76 17.53
N GLU A 4 40.03 13.53 17.01
CA GLU A 4 39.09 12.45 17.28
C GLU A 4 39.14 12.08 18.78
N LEU A 5 37.95 12.05 19.41
CA LEU A 5 37.83 11.67 20.83
C LEU A 5 37.37 10.23 20.97
N LYS A 6 36.38 9.81 20.22
CA LYS A 6 35.82 8.45 20.33
C LYS A 6 35.09 8.06 19.04
N ARG A 7 35.06 6.74 18.80
CA ARG A 7 34.23 6.08 17.79
C ARG A 7 33.26 5.14 18.48
N PHE A 8 32.06 5.11 18.01
CA PHE A 8 31.01 4.18 18.45
C PHE A 8 30.02 3.94 17.35
N GLU A 9 29.14 2.96 17.53
CA GLU A 9 28.04 2.69 16.60
C GLU A 9 26.73 3.14 17.24
N VAL A 10 25.97 3.96 16.53
CA VAL A 10 24.61 4.33 16.91
C VAL A 10 23.65 3.36 16.24
N SER A 11 22.76 2.77 17.02
CA SER A 11 21.74 1.88 16.51
C SER A 11 20.46 2.68 16.22
N LEU A 12 20.11 2.74 14.94
CA LEU A 12 18.92 3.44 14.43
C LEU A 12 17.81 2.44 14.11
N PRO A 13 16.56 2.72 14.46
CA PRO A 13 15.47 1.82 14.16
C PRO A 13 15.14 1.77 12.66
N VAL A 14 14.87 0.57 12.19
CA VAL A 14 14.33 0.28 10.85
C VAL A 14 13.11 -0.61 11.07
N TYR A 15 12.00 -0.26 10.46
CA TYR A 15 10.75 -0.98 10.64
C TYR A 15 10.52 -2.01 9.54
N GLU A 16 10.29 -3.26 9.93
CA GLU A 16 9.69 -4.24 9.05
C GLU A 16 8.18 -3.99 9.05
N MET A 17 7.69 -3.59 7.88
CA MET A 17 6.28 -3.27 7.66
C MET A 17 5.58 -4.48 7.06
N GLU A 18 4.41 -4.80 7.58
CA GLU A 18 3.47 -5.74 7.01
C GLU A 18 2.25 -4.98 6.51
N SER A 19 1.95 -5.11 5.23
CA SER A 19 0.92 -4.33 4.57
C SER A 19 -0.09 -5.24 3.90
N HIS A 20 -1.36 -5.04 4.24
CA HIS A 20 -2.49 -5.69 3.60
C HIS A 20 -3.02 -4.79 2.49
N VAL A 21 -3.01 -5.29 1.27
CA VAL A 21 -3.45 -4.57 0.07
C VAL A 21 -4.74 -5.20 -0.43
N SER A 22 -5.82 -4.43 -0.42
CA SER A 22 -7.08 -4.83 -1.05
C SER A 22 -7.11 -4.29 -2.48
N TYR A 23 -7.41 -5.15 -3.43
CA TYR A 23 -7.38 -4.81 -4.85
C TYR A 23 -8.47 -5.52 -5.65
N GLN A 24 -8.84 -4.92 -6.76
CA GLN A 24 -9.71 -5.49 -7.78
C GLN A 24 -8.93 -5.65 -9.09
N ALA A 25 -8.89 -6.87 -9.62
CA ALA A 25 -8.38 -7.09 -10.96
C ALA A 25 -9.50 -6.83 -11.98
N ILE A 26 -9.16 -6.29 -13.13
CA ILE A 26 -10.10 -6.15 -14.23
C ILE A 26 -10.14 -7.49 -14.99
N ARG A 27 -11.35 -7.94 -15.32
CA ARG A 27 -11.64 -9.15 -16.10
C ARG A 27 -12.65 -8.87 -17.20
N GLN A 28 -12.82 -9.77 -18.11
CA GLN A 28 -13.94 -9.71 -19.03
C GLN A 28 -15.25 -10.11 -18.33
N PRO A 29 -16.38 -9.51 -18.68
CA PRO A 29 -17.67 -9.97 -18.23
C PRO A 29 -17.90 -11.44 -18.59
N SER A 30 -18.54 -12.18 -17.71
CA SER A 30 -19.04 -13.50 -18.07
C SER A 30 -20.15 -13.37 -19.12
N VAL A 31 -20.50 -14.48 -19.77
CA VAL A 31 -21.55 -14.51 -20.80
C VAL A 31 -22.86 -13.91 -20.29
N PHE A 32 -23.25 -14.24 -19.06
CA PHE A 32 -24.51 -13.76 -18.48
C PHE A 32 -24.45 -12.31 -18.01
N GLU A 33 -23.32 -11.85 -17.47
CA GLU A 33 -23.07 -10.45 -17.15
C GLU A 33 -23.10 -9.58 -18.41
N GLY A 34 -22.39 -10.02 -19.46
CA GLY A 34 -22.42 -9.37 -20.77
C GLY A 34 -23.80 -9.34 -21.39
N MET A 35 -24.60 -10.41 -21.22
CA MET A 35 -25.98 -10.45 -21.66
C MET A 35 -26.84 -9.41 -20.96
N ILE A 36 -26.79 -9.31 -19.62
CA ILE A 36 -27.56 -8.33 -18.86
C ILE A 36 -27.16 -6.90 -19.25
N LEU A 37 -25.86 -6.62 -19.37
CA LEU A 37 -25.37 -5.32 -19.83
C LEU A 37 -25.86 -5.00 -21.24
N ASN A 38 -25.85 -5.95 -22.17
CA ASN A 38 -26.39 -5.77 -23.52
C ASN A 38 -27.89 -5.49 -23.48
N LEU A 39 -28.66 -6.18 -22.63
CA LEU A 39 -30.09 -5.91 -22.43
C LEU A 39 -30.31 -4.49 -21.95
N ALA A 40 -29.52 -4.03 -20.96
CA ALA A 40 -29.66 -2.70 -20.39
C ALA A 40 -29.23 -1.57 -21.34
N VAL A 41 -28.18 -1.79 -22.17
CA VAL A 41 -27.60 -0.75 -23.03
C VAL A 41 -28.21 -0.78 -24.43
N LYS A 42 -28.23 -1.94 -25.10
CA LYS A 42 -28.59 -2.05 -26.52
C LYS A 42 -30.07 -2.39 -26.75
N TYR A 43 -30.61 -3.28 -25.92
CA TYR A 43 -31.93 -3.87 -26.17
C TYR A 43 -33.03 -3.33 -25.27
N LYS A 44 -32.74 -2.35 -24.43
CA LYS A 44 -33.69 -1.73 -23.50
C LYS A 44 -34.96 -1.25 -24.18
N ASN A 45 -34.84 -0.62 -25.35
CA ASN A 45 -35.99 -0.10 -26.10
C ASN A 45 -36.83 -1.20 -26.80
N ILE A 46 -36.22 -2.35 -27.12
CA ILE A 46 -36.86 -3.44 -27.85
C ILE A 46 -37.48 -4.44 -26.87
N LEU A 47 -36.74 -4.78 -25.82
CA LEU A 47 -37.13 -5.82 -24.87
C LEU A 47 -37.57 -5.26 -23.51
N GLY A 48 -37.70 -3.94 -23.38
CA GLY A 48 -37.94 -3.26 -22.11
C GLY A 48 -39.17 -3.72 -21.34
N GLN A 49 -40.20 -4.20 -22.01
CA GLN A 49 -41.44 -4.68 -21.38
C GLN A 49 -41.34 -6.12 -20.82
N PHE A 50 -40.33 -6.87 -21.24
CA PHE A 50 -40.12 -8.24 -20.75
C PHE A 50 -39.53 -8.23 -19.35
N SER A 51 -39.98 -9.12 -18.48
CA SER A 51 -39.29 -9.43 -17.23
C SER A 51 -38.06 -10.26 -17.53
N LEU A 52 -37.06 -10.21 -16.62
CA LEU A 52 -35.87 -11.06 -16.75
C LEU A 52 -36.24 -12.56 -16.71
N SER A 53 -37.29 -12.95 -15.99
CA SER A 53 -37.81 -14.31 -16.00
C SER A 53 -38.32 -14.71 -17.40
N GLN A 54 -39.06 -13.85 -18.09
CA GLN A 54 -39.49 -14.11 -19.47
C GLN A 54 -38.33 -14.19 -20.45
N VAL A 55 -37.25 -13.40 -20.21
CA VAL A 55 -36.02 -13.50 -20.99
C VAL A 55 -35.36 -14.86 -20.76
N CYS A 56 -35.25 -15.30 -19.50
CA CYS A 56 -34.72 -16.63 -19.16
C CYS A 56 -35.48 -17.75 -19.87
N GLU A 57 -36.81 -17.71 -19.82
CA GLU A 57 -37.67 -18.71 -20.46
C GLU A 57 -37.45 -18.76 -21.97
N LYS A 58 -37.49 -17.59 -22.61
CA LYS A 58 -37.34 -17.47 -24.06
C LYS A 58 -35.99 -17.98 -24.58
N PHE A 59 -34.90 -17.72 -23.84
CA PHE A 59 -33.54 -18.14 -24.21
C PHE A 59 -33.13 -19.46 -23.58
N LYS A 60 -34.02 -20.11 -22.81
CA LYS A 60 -33.77 -21.38 -22.09
C LYS A 60 -32.56 -21.28 -21.16
N ILE A 61 -32.46 -20.19 -20.42
CA ILE A 61 -31.39 -19.94 -19.46
C ILE A 61 -31.93 -20.22 -18.07
N GLU A 62 -31.13 -20.89 -17.24
CA GLU A 62 -31.45 -21.13 -15.85
C GLU A 62 -31.54 -19.79 -15.09
N PRO A 63 -32.67 -19.46 -14.43
CA PRO A 63 -32.87 -18.18 -13.74
C PRO A 63 -31.79 -17.84 -12.72
N PHE A 64 -31.26 -18.85 -12.03
CA PHE A 64 -30.18 -18.70 -11.06
C PHE A 64 -28.91 -18.06 -11.67
N LEU A 65 -28.56 -18.36 -12.92
CA LEU A 65 -27.38 -17.81 -13.59
C LEU A 65 -27.54 -16.30 -13.85
N ILE A 66 -28.75 -15.90 -14.25
CA ILE A 66 -29.08 -14.47 -14.46
C ILE A 66 -29.12 -13.73 -13.13
N GLN A 67 -29.70 -14.34 -12.08
CA GLN A 67 -29.76 -13.75 -10.75
C GLN A 67 -28.35 -13.52 -10.18
N LYS A 68 -27.47 -14.51 -10.30
CA LYS A 68 -26.08 -14.41 -9.89
C LYS A 68 -25.32 -13.31 -10.66
N ALA A 69 -25.52 -13.24 -11.97
CA ALA A 69 -24.90 -12.23 -12.80
C ALA A 69 -25.44 -10.82 -12.47
N LEU A 70 -26.75 -10.68 -12.22
CA LEU A 70 -27.36 -9.44 -11.81
C LEU A 70 -26.79 -8.94 -10.47
N SER A 71 -26.73 -9.81 -9.47
CA SER A 71 -26.10 -9.49 -8.17
C SER A 71 -24.65 -9.05 -8.35
N SER A 72 -23.86 -9.79 -9.14
CA SER A 72 -22.47 -9.45 -9.43
C SER A 72 -22.33 -8.07 -10.07
N LEU A 73 -23.21 -7.70 -11.00
CA LEU A 73 -23.19 -6.38 -11.64
C LEU A 73 -23.56 -5.25 -10.69
N ILE A 74 -24.49 -5.50 -9.76
CA ILE A 74 -24.87 -4.54 -8.71
C ILE A 74 -23.74 -4.38 -7.68
N ASP A 75 -23.16 -5.48 -7.21
CA ASP A 75 -22.09 -5.48 -6.22
C ASP A 75 -20.82 -4.79 -6.74
N ASN A 76 -20.59 -4.84 -8.06
CA ASN A 76 -19.49 -4.16 -8.73
C ASN A 76 -19.87 -2.78 -9.27
N GLU A 77 -20.99 -2.23 -8.85
CA GLU A 77 -21.47 -0.88 -9.21
C GLU A 77 -21.62 -0.64 -10.74
N MET A 78 -21.75 -1.72 -11.51
CA MET A 78 -22.00 -1.63 -12.96
C MET A 78 -23.45 -1.28 -13.26
N LEU A 79 -24.37 -1.73 -12.40
CA LEU A 79 -25.80 -1.40 -12.42
C LEU A 79 -26.18 -0.66 -11.15
N GLU A 80 -27.16 0.23 -11.26
CA GLU A 80 -27.81 0.82 -10.10
C GLU A 80 -28.50 -0.26 -9.27
N ARG A 81 -28.62 -0.03 -7.96
CA ARG A 81 -29.34 -0.96 -7.07
C ARG A 81 -30.79 -1.10 -7.52
N CYS A 82 -31.19 -2.31 -7.77
CA CYS A 82 -32.51 -2.65 -8.21
C CYS A 82 -32.99 -3.93 -7.51
N ASP A 83 -34.29 -4.23 -7.67
CA ASP A 83 -34.84 -5.50 -7.21
C ASP A 83 -34.19 -6.66 -7.96
N THR A 84 -33.85 -7.72 -7.25
CA THR A 84 -33.25 -8.93 -7.82
C THR A 84 -34.28 -10.04 -8.12
N ASP A 85 -35.55 -9.77 -7.87
CA ASP A 85 -36.63 -10.70 -8.28
C ASP A 85 -36.83 -10.64 -9.80
N LEU A 86 -36.41 -11.70 -10.47
CA LEU A 86 -36.46 -11.77 -11.94
C LEU A 86 -37.89 -11.75 -12.51
N THR A 87 -38.91 -12.03 -11.70
CA THR A 87 -40.31 -12.01 -12.16
C THR A 87 -40.85 -10.61 -12.24
N THR A 88 -40.44 -9.74 -11.36
CA THR A 88 -40.86 -8.31 -11.29
C THR A 88 -39.91 -7.40 -12.03
N MET A 89 -38.61 -7.74 -12.10
CA MET A 89 -37.59 -6.95 -12.75
C MET A 89 -37.74 -6.94 -14.26
N GLN A 90 -38.16 -5.81 -14.82
CA GLN A 90 -38.25 -5.60 -16.27
C GLN A 90 -36.92 -5.07 -16.82
N VAL A 91 -36.60 -5.44 -18.08
CA VAL A 91 -35.40 -4.97 -18.78
C VAL A 91 -35.30 -3.44 -18.82
N ARG A 92 -36.42 -2.74 -18.94
CA ARG A 92 -36.46 -1.24 -18.94
C ARG A 92 -35.98 -0.63 -17.61
N ASN A 93 -36.07 -1.38 -16.52
CA ASN A 93 -35.65 -0.93 -15.17
C ASN A 93 -34.20 -1.15 -14.89
N LEU A 94 -33.48 -1.87 -15.76
CA LEU A 94 -32.02 -1.99 -15.66
C LEU A 94 -31.40 -0.63 -15.99
N ALA A 95 -30.73 -0.01 -15.02
CA ALA A 95 -30.01 1.24 -15.17
C ALA A 95 -28.52 0.99 -15.02
N VAL A 96 -27.77 1.31 -16.08
CA VAL A 96 -26.29 1.19 -16.08
C VAL A 96 -25.72 2.47 -15.48
N THR A 97 -24.81 2.34 -14.52
CA THR A 97 -24.11 3.47 -13.91
C THR A 97 -23.12 4.11 -14.90
N ALA A 98 -22.59 5.29 -14.57
CA ALA A 98 -21.55 5.92 -15.38
C ALA A 98 -20.30 5.02 -15.48
N LEU A 99 -19.87 4.41 -14.36
CA LEU A 99 -18.77 3.43 -14.30
C LEU A 99 -19.12 2.21 -15.17
N GLY A 100 -20.32 1.67 -15.02
CA GLY A 100 -20.78 0.51 -15.80
C GLY A 100 -20.76 0.75 -17.29
N LYS A 101 -21.08 1.97 -17.74
CA LYS A 101 -21.05 2.33 -19.16
C LYS A 101 -19.61 2.40 -19.68
N ASP A 102 -18.69 3.05 -18.96
CA ASP A 102 -17.28 3.14 -19.35
C ASP A 102 -16.63 1.75 -19.45
N LEU A 103 -16.86 0.89 -18.46
CA LEU A 103 -16.35 -0.47 -18.46
C LEU A 103 -17.00 -1.37 -19.51
N TYR A 104 -18.31 -1.19 -19.76
CA TYR A 104 -19.02 -1.89 -20.82
C TYR A 104 -18.43 -1.59 -22.20
N ASP A 105 -18.13 -0.31 -22.50
CA ASP A 105 -17.54 0.10 -23.78
C ASP A 105 -16.13 -0.49 -23.99
N LYS A 106 -15.41 -0.75 -22.90
CA LYS A 106 -14.10 -1.42 -22.89
C LYS A 106 -14.17 -2.96 -22.86
N ASN A 107 -15.35 -3.53 -22.70
CA ASN A 107 -15.59 -4.95 -22.44
C ASN A 107 -14.84 -5.45 -21.18
N GLU A 108 -14.84 -4.63 -20.15
CA GLU A 108 -14.16 -4.85 -18.87
C GLU A 108 -15.16 -4.91 -17.72
N MET A 109 -14.78 -5.59 -16.66
CA MET A 109 -15.54 -5.70 -15.42
C MET A 109 -14.60 -5.86 -14.23
N PRO A 110 -14.84 -5.21 -13.08
CA PRO A 110 -14.08 -5.49 -11.86
C PRO A 110 -14.29 -6.94 -11.40
N SER A 111 -13.25 -7.52 -10.84
CA SER A 111 -13.40 -8.79 -10.10
C SER A 111 -13.89 -8.49 -8.68
N THR A 112 -14.26 -9.52 -7.94
CA THR A 112 -14.42 -9.42 -6.49
C THR A 112 -13.12 -8.95 -5.85
N ASN A 113 -13.23 -8.22 -4.74
CA ASN A 113 -12.07 -7.80 -3.95
C ASN A 113 -11.19 -8.99 -3.59
N LYS A 114 -9.90 -8.80 -3.76
CA LYS A 114 -8.86 -9.73 -3.37
C LYS A 114 -7.88 -9.04 -2.44
N ASN A 115 -7.17 -9.82 -1.65
CA ASN A 115 -6.16 -9.31 -0.74
C ASN A 115 -4.80 -9.89 -1.09
N ALA A 116 -3.77 -9.08 -0.90
CA ALA A 116 -2.37 -9.48 -0.97
C ALA A 116 -1.64 -8.95 0.26
N GLU A 117 -0.60 -9.68 0.67
CA GLU A 117 0.29 -9.25 1.74
C GLU A 117 1.63 -8.82 1.14
N LEU A 118 2.13 -7.69 1.61
CA LEU A 118 3.45 -7.17 1.26
C LEU A 118 4.28 -7.02 2.53
N LYS A 119 5.54 -7.39 2.44
CA LYS A 119 6.54 -7.12 3.48
C LYS A 119 7.63 -6.24 2.90
N CYS A 120 7.90 -5.13 3.56
CA CYS A 120 8.93 -4.20 3.17
C CYS A 120 9.64 -3.66 4.41
N LYS A 121 10.80 -3.06 4.22
CA LYS A 121 11.55 -2.43 5.30
C LYS A 121 11.58 -0.94 5.07
N PHE A 122 11.04 -0.21 6.03
CA PHE A 122 10.96 1.25 6.04
C PHE A 122 12.01 1.82 6.98
N TYR A 123 12.80 2.74 6.48
CA TYR A 123 13.82 3.44 7.26
C TYR A 123 13.36 4.88 7.55
N PRO A 124 12.81 5.15 8.73
CA PRO A 124 12.20 6.44 9.04
C PRO A 124 13.17 7.61 8.97
N LEU A 125 14.45 7.38 9.24
CA LEU A 125 15.46 8.43 9.16
C LEU A 125 15.57 9.07 7.77
N ILE A 126 15.50 8.26 6.72
CA ILE A 126 15.57 8.72 5.32
C ILE A 126 14.20 8.78 4.67
N ASN A 127 13.17 8.30 5.38
CA ASN A 127 11.78 8.22 4.91
C ASN A 127 11.61 7.41 3.61
N GLU A 128 12.32 6.28 3.51
CA GLU A 128 12.34 5.43 2.31
C GLU A 128 12.22 3.94 2.64
N PHE A 129 11.76 3.17 1.64
CA PHE A 129 11.89 1.72 1.66
C PHE A 129 13.30 1.32 1.27
N ILE A 130 13.86 0.38 2.03
CA ILE A 130 15.23 -0.08 1.83
C ILE A 130 15.30 -1.54 1.40
N ASN A 131 16.34 -1.86 0.63
CA ASN A 131 16.66 -3.24 0.26
C ASN A 131 17.65 -3.82 1.27
N ASP A 132 17.42 -5.06 1.72
CA ASP A 132 18.29 -5.80 2.66
C ASP A 132 19.74 -5.89 2.24
N GLN A 133 20.01 -5.92 0.94
CA GLN A 133 21.36 -6.04 0.43
C GLN A 133 22.21 -4.76 0.65
N ALA A 134 21.54 -3.61 0.75
CA ALA A 134 22.23 -2.32 0.93
C ALA A 134 22.56 -2.03 2.41
N PHE A 135 21.82 -2.62 3.33
CA PHE A 135 21.92 -2.34 4.76
C PHE A 135 22.10 -3.65 5.55
N LYS A 136 23.15 -3.70 6.37
CA LYS A 136 23.37 -4.82 7.31
C LYS A 136 22.49 -4.61 8.55
N LEU A 137 21.24 -5.06 8.48
CA LEU A 137 20.31 -4.96 9.58
C LEU A 137 20.57 -6.06 10.61
N LYS A 138 20.39 -5.71 11.89
CA LYS A 138 20.46 -6.64 13.02
C LYS A 138 19.16 -6.59 13.82
N PRO A 139 18.88 -7.59 14.69
CA PRO A 139 17.79 -7.47 15.64
C PRO A 139 17.95 -6.20 16.50
N TYR A 140 16.84 -5.50 16.73
CA TYR A 140 16.84 -4.34 17.61
C TYR A 140 16.95 -4.78 19.05
N ASP A 141 17.99 -4.29 19.75
CA ASP A 141 18.21 -4.52 21.17
C ASP A 141 18.13 -3.18 21.92
N ALA A 142 17.06 -2.96 22.63
CA ALA A 142 16.84 -1.74 23.41
C ALA A 142 17.85 -1.54 24.55
N GLN A 143 18.57 -2.59 24.93
CA GLN A 143 19.55 -2.56 26.01
C GLN A 143 20.99 -2.32 25.49
N ALA A 144 21.21 -2.41 24.19
CA ALA A 144 22.52 -2.17 23.62
C ALA A 144 22.96 -0.72 23.86
N PRO A 145 24.28 -0.48 24.07
CA PRO A 145 24.79 0.88 24.20
C PRO A 145 24.52 1.68 22.92
N PHE A 146 24.16 2.96 23.07
CA PHE A 146 23.92 3.90 21.98
C PHE A 146 22.75 3.56 21.04
N VAL A 147 21.73 2.90 21.56
CA VAL A 147 20.47 2.68 20.83
C VAL A 147 19.59 3.91 20.95
N LEU A 148 19.17 4.45 19.81
CA LEU A 148 18.15 5.48 19.79
C LEU A 148 16.76 4.82 19.84
N PRO A 149 15.91 5.27 20.78
CA PRO A 149 14.60 4.65 20.95
C PRO A 149 13.70 4.88 19.73
N PRO A 150 12.87 3.89 19.37
CA PRO A 150 11.94 4.00 18.24
C PRO A 150 11.00 5.22 18.33
N THR A 151 10.71 5.68 19.55
CA THR A 151 9.84 6.85 19.81
C THR A 151 10.39 8.16 19.24
N LEU A 152 11.68 8.23 18.90
CA LEU A 152 12.28 9.37 18.22
C LEU A 152 12.08 9.34 16.71
N PHE A 153 11.61 8.21 16.17
CA PHE A 153 11.47 7.97 14.74
C PHE A 153 10.06 7.44 14.47
N ASP A 154 9.13 8.33 14.26
CA ASP A 154 7.75 7.95 13.99
C ASP A 154 7.61 7.42 12.57
N ALA A 155 7.00 6.23 12.43
CA ALA A 155 6.56 5.76 11.14
C ALA A 155 5.15 6.33 10.91
N ASN A 156 5.06 7.43 10.18
CA ASN A 156 3.78 7.93 9.73
C ASN A 156 3.12 6.89 8.81
N ILE A 157 2.20 6.09 9.39
CA ILE A 157 1.57 4.97 8.68
C ILE A 157 0.79 5.41 7.46
N GLU A 158 0.15 6.57 7.49
CA GLU A 158 -0.57 7.12 6.33
C GLU A 158 0.39 7.42 5.18
N HIS A 159 1.54 7.99 5.50
CA HIS A 159 2.59 8.24 4.51
C HIS A 159 3.16 6.94 3.94
N VAL A 160 3.44 5.94 4.79
CA VAL A 160 3.88 4.61 4.35
C VAL A 160 2.84 3.95 3.44
N ASN A 161 1.56 4.02 3.78
CA ASN A 161 0.48 3.51 2.94
C ASN A 161 0.45 4.19 1.56
N GLN A 162 0.66 5.51 1.51
CA GLN A 162 0.72 6.24 0.25
C GLN A 162 1.94 5.82 -0.58
N MET A 163 3.12 5.71 0.03
CA MET A 163 4.34 5.24 -0.64
C MET A 163 4.16 3.83 -1.24
N ILE A 164 3.50 2.92 -0.50
CA ILE A 164 3.19 1.58 -1.01
C ILE A 164 2.23 1.65 -2.19
N ARG A 165 1.21 2.50 -2.12
CA ARG A 165 0.27 2.72 -3.22
C ARG A 165 0.99 3.21 -4.48
N ASP A 166 1.83 4.23 -4.34
CA ASP A 166 2.61 4.80 -5.44
C ASP A 166 3.58 3.78 -6.04
N MET A 167 4.25 2.98 -5.19
CA MET A 167 5.11 1.88 -5.61
C MET A 167 4.32 0.83 -6.40
N LEU A 168 3.13 0.46 -5.93
CA LEU A 168 2.29 -0.52 -6.59
C LEU A 168 1.70 0.00 -7.90
N GLU A 169 1.38 1.29 -8.01
CA GLU A 169 0.92 1.89 -9.27
C GLU A 169 1.97 1.82 -10.36
N GLN A 170 3.24 1.98 -10.00
CA GLN A 170 4.38 1.90 -10.91
C GLN A 170 4.88 0.47 -11.15
N ALA A 171 4.48 -0.48 -10.30
CA ALA A 171 4.96 -1.86 -10.36
C ALA A 171 4.40 -2.62 -11.57
N THR A 172 5.18 -3.57 -12.06
CA THR A 172 4.83 -4.47 -13.16
C THR A 172 4.44 -5.86 -12.65
N GLU A 173 3.82 -6.68 -13.50
CA GLU A 173 3.52 -8.10 -13.20
C GLU A 173 4.77 -8.93 -12.84
N LYS A 174 5.95 -8.51 -13.29
CA LYS A 174 7.20 -9.20 -12.94
C LYS A 174 7.61 -9.01 -11.47
N GLN A 175 7.16 -7.92 -10.85
CA GLN A 175 7.44 -7.61 -9.45
C GLN A 175 6.40 -8.24 -8.53
N PHE A 176 5.13 -8.25 -8.95
CA PHE A 176 4.03 -8.83 -8.19
C PHE A 176 3.12 -9.63 -9.14
N GLU A 177 3.10 -10.95 -9.01
CA GLU A 177 2.32 -11.85 -9.87
C GLU A 177 0.81 -11.55 -9.87
N TRP A 178 0.30 -11.02 -8.75
CA TRP A 178 -1.10 -10.67 -8.60
C TRP A 178 -1.47 -9.33 -9.27
N LYS A 179 -0.49 -8.44 -9.51
CA LYS A 179 -0.74 -7.14 -10.11
C LYS A 179 -0.70 -7.25 -11.63
N LYS A 180 -1.86 -7.27 -12.22
CA LYS A 180 -2.04 -7.21 -13.69
C LYS A 180 -2.23 -5.77 -14.15
N PRO A 181 -2.04 -5.48 -15.44
CA PRO A 181 -2.50 -4.23 -16.03
C PRO A 181 -3.96 -3.97 -15.63
N ASN A 182 -4.29 -2.74 -15.30
CA ASN A 182 -5.61 -2.34 -14.85
C ASN A 182 -6.07 -2.92 -13.49
N THR A 183 -5.15 -3.41 -12.64
CA THR A 183 -5.50 -3.72 -11.24
C THR A 183 -5.77 -2.42 -10.49
N ASN A 184 -6.96 -2.29 -9.94
CA ASN A 184 -7.33 -1.16 -9.08
C ASN A 184 -7.03 -1.50 -7.62
N ILE A 185 -6.21 -0.68 -6.97
CA ILE A 185 -5.89 -0.81 -5.55
C ILE A 185 -6.89 0.03 -4.76
N SER A 186 -7.77 -0.65 -4.01
CA SER A 186 -8.81 0.01 -3.22
C SER A 186 -8.29 0.49 -1.86
N GLU A 187 -7.47 -0.32 -1.20
CA GLU A 187 -7.01 -0.03 0.15
C GLU A 187 -5.61 -0.58 0.41
N VAL A 188 -4.84 0.15 1.20
CA VAL A 188 -3.54 -0.29 1.73
C VAL A 188 -3.53 0.00 3.23
N ASN A 189 -3.32 -1.04 4.02
CA ASN A 189 -3.23 -0.97 5.49
C ASN A 189 -1.92 -1.57 5.95
N SER A 190 -1.04 -0.74 6.49
CA SER A 190 0.28 -1.13 6.96
C SER A 190 0.37 -1.08 8.48
N GLN A 191 1.18 -1.98 9.02
CA GLN A 191 1.55 -1.98 10.43
C GLN A 191 3.01 -2.35 10.60
N VAL A 192 3.61 -1.88 11.70
CA VAL A 192 4.96 -2.30 12.08
C VAL A 192 4.88 -3.71 12.66
N SER A 193 5.46 -4.69 11.98
CA SER A 193 5.50 -6.08 12.47
C SER A 193 6.74 -6.33 13.34
N LYS A 194 7.85 -5.64 13.05
CA LYS A 194 9.10 -5.81 13.77
C LYS A 194 9.98 -4.58 13.67
N THR A 195 10.74 -4.29 14.74
CA THR A 195 11.82 -3.30 14.71
C THR A 195 13.16 -4.00 14.53
N LEU A 196 13.93 -3.54 13.58
CA LEU A 196 15.31 -3.92 13.30
C LEU A 196 16.24 -2.75 13.63
N ALA A 197 17.53 -2.97 13.65
CA ALA A 197 18.54 -1.96 13.89
C ALA A 197 19.53 -1.84 12.73
N HIS A 198 19.75 -0.62 12.26
CA HIS A 198 20.89 -0.26 11.45
C HIS A 198 21.97 0.36 12.33
N HIS A 199 23.17 -0.20 12.32
CA HIS A 199 24.31 0.30 13.08
C HIS A 199 25.08 1.30 12.24
N LEU A 200 24.97 2.58 12.59
CA LEU A 200 25.67 3.68 11.93
C LEU A 200 26.95 4.01 12.70
N PRO A 201 28.16 3.84 12.11
CA PRO A 201 29.40 4.26 12.73
C PRO A 201 29.46 5.79 12.86
N VAL A 202 29.63 6.29 14.07
CA VAL A 202 29.74 7.72 14.38
C VAL A 202 31.06 8.00 15.04
N ARG A 203 31.71 9.09 14.65
CA ARG A 203 32.92 9.61 15.24
C ARG A 203 32.63 10.94 15.92
N ILE A 204 33.02 11.07 17.20
CA ILE A 204 33.02 12.36 17.89
C ILE A 204 34.44 12.97 17.79
N ALA A 205 34.49 14.22 17.42
CA ALA A 205 35.74 14.96 17.30
C ALA A 205 35.61 16.36 17.89
N LEU A 206 36.70 16.88 18.43
CA LEU A 206 36.82 18.28 18.86
C LEU A 206 37.39 19.09 17.70
N ASN A 207 36.79 20.24 17.41
CA ASN A 207 37.38 21.21 16.51
C ASN A 207 38.44 22.06 17.24
N ASN A 208 39.17 22.91 16.50
CA ASN A 208 40.21 23.77 17.06
C ASN A 208 39.69 24.83 18.04
N GLN A 209 38.36 25.02 18.10
CA GLN A 209 37.68 25.97 18.99
C GLN A 209 37.12 25.29 20.24
N GLY A 210 37.34 23.99 20.39
CA GLY A 210 36.85 23.20 21.52
C GLY A 210 35.37 22.77 21.38
N HIS A 211 34.75 22.96 20.22
CA HIS A 211 33.37 22.49 19.99
C HIS A 211 33.40 21.01 19.60
N LEU A 212 32.45 20.26 20.17
CA LEU A 212 32.19 18.88 19.79
C LEU A 212 31.49 18.85 18.43
N GLY A 213 32.07 18.09 17.52
CA GLY A 213 31.44 17.73 16.25
C GLY A 213 31.33 16.22 16.13
N TYR A 214 30.44 15.78 15.30
CA TYR A 214 30.32 14.34 14.98
C TYR A 214 30.43 14.15 13.46
N ASP A 215 30.90 12.98 13.09
CA ASP A 215 31.03 12.56 11.71
C ASP A 215 30.56 11.11 11.63
N ALA A 216 29.49 10.88 10.87
CA ALA A 216 28.96 9.55 10.64
C ALA A 216 29.62 8.95 9.38
N LYS A 217 30.03 7.69 9.44
CA LYS A 217 30.60 6.96 8.29
C LYS A 217 29.59 5.94 7.78
N GLY A 218 29.41 5.87 6.46
CA GLY A 218 28.53 4.89 5.83
C GLY A 218 27.96 5.36 4.50
N ASN A 219 26.72 4.99 4.20
CA ASN A 219 26.01 5.51 3.05
C ASN A 219 25.85 7.03 3.20
N SER A 220 26.29 7.80 2.19
CA SER A 220 26.30 9.27 2.23
C SER A 220 24.92 9.89 2.52
N GLU A 221 23.86 9.27 2.03
CA GLU A 221 22.49 9.67 2.23
C GLU A 221 22.03 9.51 3.68
N VAL A 222 22.27 8.35 4.28
CA VAL A 222 21.97 8.08 5.70
C VAL A 222 22.78 8.99 6.61
N GLN A 223 24.04 9.26 6.27
CA GLN A 223 24.90 10.19 7.02
C GLN A 223 24.34 11.61 7.00
N GLN A 224 23.95 12.08 5.84
CA GLN A 224 23.40 13.42 5.67
C GLN A 224 22.04 13.53 6.39
N ALA A 225 21.16 12.54 6.24
CA ALA A 225 19.88 12.49 6.93
C ALA A 225 20.05 12.47 8.46
N PHE A 226 21.02 11.69 8.98
CA PHE A 226 21.32 11.65 10.41
C PHE A 226 21.86 12.99 10.93
N SER A 227 22.72 13.66 10.17
CA SER A 227 23.23 14.99 10.51
C SER A 227 22.10 16.01 10.57
N THR A 228 21.27 16.06 9.54
CA THR A 228 20.11 16.97 9.47
C THR A 228 19.12 16.69 10.60
N TRP A 229 18.84 15.44 10.89
CA TRP A 229 17.95 15.04 11.98
C TRP A 229 18.49 15.49 13.35
N LEU A 230 19.80 15.33 13.61
CA LEU A 230 20.43 15.80 14.84
C LEU A 230 20.37 17.33 14.99
N GLU A 231 20.50 18.08 13.91
CA GLU A 231 20.40 19.53 13.93
C GLU A 231 18.97 20.03 14.19
N GLN A 232 17.98 19.29 13.73
CA GLN A 232 16.55 19.62 13.88
C GLN A 232 15.95 19.14 15.19
N THR A 233 16.40 18.01 15.68
CA THR A 233 15.98 17.44 16.96
C THR A 233 16.83 18.04 18.06
N ASN A 234 16.21 18.42 19.20
CA ASN A 234 16.97 19.03 20.31
C ASN A 234 18.25 18.22 20.57
N PRO A 235 19.43 18.71 20.13
CA PRO A 235 20.66 17.94 20.18
C PRO A 235 21.07 17.58 21.62
N GLU A 236 20.66 18.40 22.63
CA GLU A 236 20.96 18.14 24.02
C GLU A 236 20.36 16.82 24.50
N VAL A 237 19.09 16.54 24.17
CA VAL A 237 18.40 15.29 24.60
C VAL A 237 19.08 14.05 23.96
N VAL A 238 19.46 14.13 22.69
CA VAL A 238 20.14 13.04 21.99
C VAL A 238 21.55 12.86 22.54
N TRP A 239 22.25 13.95 22.77
CA TRP A 239 23.61 13.91 23.34
C TRP A 239 23.61 13.46 24.80
N GLU A 240 22.69 13.88 25.63
CA GLU A 240 22.54 13.35 26.98
C GLU A 240 22.33 11.84 26.99
N HIS A 241 21.48 11.33 26.10
CA HIS A 241 21.26 9.89 25.96
C HIS A 241 22.52 9.14 25.51
N ILE A 242 23.24 9.68 24.53
CA ILE A 242 24.48 9.09 24.00
C ILE A 242 25.62 9.25 25.02
N LEU A 243 25.82 10.45 25.57
CA LEU A 243 26.95 10.76 26.46
C LEU A 243 26.79 10.16 27.84
N SER A 244 25.59 10.09 28.41
CA SER A 244 25.34 9.45 29.69
C SER A 244 25.78 7.97 29.71
N LYS A 245 25.61 7.29 28.59
CA LYS A 245 26.09 5.89 28.41
C LYS A 245 27.53 5.75 27.98
N THR A 246 28.19 6.84 27.58
CA THR A 246 29.59 6.83 27.12
C THR A 246 30.59 6.97 28.25
N PHE A 247 30.17 7.63 29.34
CA PHE A 247 31.04 7.97 30.48
C PHE A 247 30.71 7.20 31.75
N GLN A 248 29.83 6.21 31.69
CA GLN A 248 29.67 5.16 32.69
C GLN A 248 30.56 3.98 32.31
#